data_5b1b6cdd13f9339fdb996b60acff917a
#
_entry.id   5b1b6cdd13f9339fdb996b60acff917a
#
_cell.length_a   1.000
_cell.length_b   1.000
_cell.length_c   1.000
_cell.angle_alpha   90.00
_cell.angle_beta   90.00
_cell.angle_gamma   90.00
#
_symmetry.space_group_name_H-M   'P 1'
#
loop_
_entity.id
_entity.type
_entity.pdbx_description
1 polymer ?
#
loop_
_entity_poly.entity_id
_entity_poly.type
_entity_poly.pdbx_seq_one_letter_code
_entity_poly.pdbx_strand_id
1 'polypeptide(L)'
;MDAVRADHGPHTWQAASASIVSVLPTWKGYSRPGFGAPPGIAPEGSGVVIVATAGEKSRYVLTAAHVVTKAVDISIRDHRGVEEPAEIVALDEARDLALLKTGLARRGLLPVAATPDIGSHACVIGNSFGLGLSFSCGVVSATGRRGIGFNAIEDFIQTDAAVNPGASGGALVDSEGALIGMIDAIFTKEADIDAGVNFAISGALIAERLQHWQSEGILDNQ
;
A
#
# COMPACT_ATOMS: atom_id res chain seq x y z
N MET A 1 14.47 -29.57 11.50
CA MET A 1 13.19 -29.01 11.94
C MET A 1 13.51 -27.71 12.64
N ASP A 2 13.60 -26.61 11.89
CA ASP A 2 13.81 -25.29 12.46
C ASP A 2 12.53 -24.93 13.23
N ALA A 3 12.72 -24.58 14.50
CA ALA A 3 11.63 -24.10 15.33
C ALA A 3 11.00 -22.91 14.61
N VAL A 4 9.70 -23.00 14.29
CA VAL A 4 8.91 -21.86 13.83
C VAL A 4 9.18 -20.74 14.82
N ARG A 5 9.88 -19.69 14.38
CA ARG A 5 10.16 -18.53 15.22
C ARG A 5 8.82 -17.94 15.64
N ALA A 6 8.48 -18.08 16.89
CA ALA A 6 7.25 -17.54 17.49
C ALA A 6 7.20 -16.00 17.53
N ASP A 7 8.15 -15.33 16.89
CA ASP A 7 8.38 -13.87 17.00
C ASP A 7 8.55 -13.17 15.63
N HIS A 8 7.69 -13.55 14.66
CA HIS A 8 7.73 -12.94 13.32
C HIS A 8 7.33 -11.47 13.33
N GLY A 9 6.34 -11.09 14.14
CA GLY A 9 5.77 -9.75 14.12
C GLY A 9 6.79 -8.63 14.32
N PRO A 10 7.61 -8.61 15.38
CA PRO A 10 8.63 -7.58 15.59
C PRO A 10 9.66 -7.51 14.47
N HIS A 11 10.08 -8.66 13.92
CA HIS A 11 11.03 -8.72 12.81
C HIS A 11 10.43 -8.12 11.54
N THR A 12 9.25 -8.57 11.13
CA THR A 12 8.51 -8.07 9.97
C THR A 12 8.26 -6.56 10.07
N TRP A 13 7.81 -6.08 11.24
CA TRP A 13 7.63 -4.67 11.51
C TRP A 13 8.92 -3.87 11.32
N GLN A 14 10.02 -4.30 11.93
CA GLN A 14 11.33 -3.63 11.81
C GLN A 14 11.85 -3.60 10.38
N ALA A 15 11.59 -4.65 9.61
CA ALA A 15 12.05 -4.74 8.22
C ALA A 15 11.31 -3.78 7.29
N ALA A 16 9.98 -3.59 7.48
CA ALA A 16 9.13 -2.92 6.51
C ALA A 16 8.59 -1.55 6.94
N SER A 17 8.35 -1.30 8.24
CA SER A 17 7.60 -0.12 8.71
C SER A 17 8.20 1.23 8.31
N ALA A 18 9.54 1.32 8.23
CA ALA A 18 10.22 2.56 7.83
C ALA A 18 9.98 2.95 6.35
N SER A 19 9.46 2.03 5.56
CA SER A 19 9.12 2.23 4.14
C SER A 19 7.64 2.54 3.93
N ILE A 20 6.84 2.58 4.99
CA ILE A 20 5.40 2.85 4.92
C ILE A 20 5.13 4.27 5.41
N VAL A 21 4.23 4.96 4.73
CA VAL A 21 3.84 6.34 5.03
C VAL A 21 2.32 6.45 5.09
N SER A 22 1.82 7.43 5.85
CA SER A 22 0.45 7.90 5.71
C SER A 22 0.38 8.80 4.48
N VAL A 23 -0.67 8.65 3.67
CA VAL A 23 -0.99 9.54 2.56
C VAL A 23 -2.14 10.44 2.99
N LEU A 24 -1.93 11.75 2.91
CA LEU A 24 -2.78 12.78 3.48
C LEU A 24 -3.36 13.64 2.35
N PRO A 25 -4.47 13.23 1.72
CA PRO A 25 -5.12 14.03 0.69
C PRO A 25 -5.86 15.22 1.30
N THR A 26 -5.84 16.34 0.59
CA THR A 26 -6.65 17.52 0.88
C THR A 26 -7.75 17.64 -0.16
N TRP A 27 -8.98 17.85 0.27
CA TRP A 27 -10.16 17.87 -0.58
C TRP A 27 -10.57 19.30 -0.94
N LYS A 28 -11.22 19.45 -2.09
CA LYS A 28 -11.66 20.77 -2.58
C LYS A 28 -12.48 21.53 -1.54
N GLY A 29 -12.09 22.78 -1.26
CA GLY A 29 -12.75 23.64 -0.27
C GLY A 29 -12.20 23.52 1.15
N TYR A 30 -11.20 22.69 1.37
CA TYR A 30 -10.54 22.50 2.66
C TYR A 30 -9.04 22.73 2.52
N SER A 31 -8.41 23.19 3.60
CA SER A 31 -6.96 23.45 3.70
C SER A 31 -6.23 22.45 4.61
N ARG A 32 -6.99 21.54 5.24
CA ARG A 32 -6.43 20.52 6.14
C ARG A 32 -6.65 19.14 5.56
N PRO A 33 -5.62 18.28 5.51
CA PRO A 33 -5.75 16.90 5.08
C PRO A 33 -6.83 16.16 5.88
N GLY A 34 -7.55 15.28 5.22
CA GLY A 34 -8.63 14.48 5.82
C GLY A 34 -9.95 15.21 6.05
N PHE A 35 -10.03 16.53 5.83
CA PHE A 35 -11.26 17.29 5.99
C PHE A 35 -12.05 17.37 4.68
N GLY A 36 -13.37 17.10 4.77
CA GLY A 36 -14.27 17.14 3.63
C GLY A 36 -14.09 15.99 2.64
N ALA A 37 -13.58 14.86 3.11
CA ALA A 37 -13.51 13.64 2.30
C ALA A 37 -14.90 13.32 1.73
N PRO A 38 -14.99 12.97 0.44
CA PRO A 38 -16.24 12.55 -0.16
C PRO A 38 -16.85 11.32 0.55
N PRO A 39 -18.18 11.15 0.53
CA PRO A 39 -18.80 9.96 1.10
C PRO A 39 -18.20 8.66 0.53
N GLY A 40 -17.90 7.71 1.41
CA GLY A 40 -17.29 6.43 1.03
C GLY A 40 -15.79 6.48 0.77
N ILE A 41 -15.12 7.63 0.99
CA ILE A 41 -13.67 7.76 0.87
C ILE A 41 -13.08 8.00 2.27
N ALA A 42 -12.08 7.20 2.64
CA ALA A 42 -11.36 7.42 3.90
C ALA A 42 -10.62 8.77 3.87
N PRO A 43 -10.63 9.53 5.00
CA PRO A 43 -9.98 10.84 5.07
C PRO A 43 -8.48 10.82 4.77
N GLU A 44 -7.81 9.75 5.14
CA GLU A 44 -6.38 9.50 4.92
C GLU A 44 -6.21 8.10 4.32
N GLY A 45 -5.09 7.87 3.67
CA GLY A 45 -4.68 6.58 3.15
C GLY A 45 -3.28 6.20 3.61
N SER A 46 -2.72 5.22 2.93
CA SER A 46 -1.37 4.69 3.15
C SER A 46 -0.56 4.70 1.85
N GLY A 47 0.75 4.57 1.96
CA GLY A 47 1.63 4.42 0.81
C GLY A 47 2.88 3.64 1.17
N VAL A 48 3.50 3.07 0.16
CA VAL A 48 4.74 2.29 0.27
C VAL A 48 5.84 3.00 -0.52
N VAL A 49 6.94 3.36 0.12
CA VAL A 49 8.14 3.79 -0.59
C VAL A 49 8.68 2.61 -1.38
N ILE A 50 8.81 2.78 -2.70
CA ILE A 50 9.24 1.70 -3.60
C ILE A 50 10.63 1.99 -4.17
N VAL A 51 11.40 0.94 -4.42
CA VAL A 51 12.74 0.98 -5.01
C VAL A 51 12.86 -0.02 -6.16
N ALA A 52 13.80 0.23 -7.05
CA ALA A 52 14.17 -0.70 -8.11
C ALA A 52 15.14 -1.79 -7.63
N THR A 53 15.95 -1.49 -6.62
CA THR A 53 16.91 -2.41 -6.02
C THR A 53 16.76 -2.43 -4.51
N ALA A 54 16.76 -3.61 -3.92
CA ALA A 54 16.62 -3.78 -2.47
C ALA A 54 17.71 -3.03 -1.68
N GLY A 55 17.29 -2.37 -0.61
CA GLY A 55 18.18 -1.61 0.28
C GLY A 55 18.46 -0.17 -0.13
N GLU A 56 18.00 0.26 -1.30
CA GLU A 56 18.11 1.64 -1.77
C GLU A 56 17.12 2.57 -1.07
N LYS A 57 17.32 3.87 -1.31
CA LYS A 57 16.39 4.93 -0.93
C LYS A 57 15.72 5.50 -2.16
N SER A 58 14.45 5.82 -2.05
CA SER A 58 13.66 6.38 -3.13
C SER A 58 12.83 7.57 -2.66
N ARG A 59 12.44 8.41 -3.60
CA ARG A 59 11.47 9.51 -3.43
C ARG A 59 10.09 9.13 -3.94
N TYR A 60 9.93 7.91 -4.43
CA TYR A 60 8.68 7.44 -5.01
C TYR A 60 7.88 6.66 -3.99
N VAL A 61 6.61 7.01 -3.88
CA VAL A 61 5.64 6.34 -3.00
C VAL A 61 4.52 5.78 -3.87
N LEU A 62 4.31 4.48 -3.79
CA LEU A 62 3.16 3.82 -4.38
C LEU A 62 1.98 3.91 -3.42
N THR A 63 0.80 4.24 -3.93
CA THR A 63 -0.46 4.27 -3.18
C THR A 63 -1.62 3.83 -4.07
N ALA A 64 -2.80 3.64 -3.50
CA ALA A 64 -4.01 3.38 -4.28
C ALA A 64 -4.49 4.65 -5.00
N ALA A 65 -4.89 4.53 -6.26
CA ALA A 65 -5.33 5.68 -7.07
C ALA A 65 -6.56 6.35 -6.46
N HIS A 66 -7.52 5.57 -5.96
CA HIS A 66 -8.75 6.11 -5.35
C HIS A 66 -8.48 7.02 -4.14
N VAL A 67 -7.34 6.85 -3.46
CA VAL A 67 -6.94 7.70 -2.31
C VAL A 67 -6.60 9.12 -2.78
N VAL A 68 -6.05 9.29 -3.98
CA VAL A 68 -5.45 10.57 -4.42
C VAL A 68 -6.11 11.22 -5.63
N THR A 69 -6.86 10.48 -6.45
CA THR A 69 -7.40 10.96 -7.74
C THR A 69 -8.24 12.23 -7.62
N LYS A 70 -8.97 12.42 -6.51
CA LYS A 70 -9.83 13.59 -6.27
C LYS A 70 -9.22 14.63 -5.33
N ALA A 71 -8.00 14.41 -4.88
CA ALA A 71 -7.30 15.35 -4.01
C ALA A 71 -6.84 16.59 -4.80
N VAL A 72 -6.85 17.76 -4.16
CA VAL A 72 -6.31 19.00 -4.70
C VAL A 72 -4.86 19.20 -4.28
N ASP A 73 -4.49 18.71 -3.11
CA ASP A 73 -3.13 18.68 -2.59
C ASP A 73 -2.91 17.33 -1.89
N ILE A 74 -1.67 16.87 -1.88
CA ILE A 74 -1.29 15.63 -1.22
C ILE A 74 -0.03 15.91 -0.40
N SER A 75 -0.03 15.44 0.85
CA SER A 75 1.19 15.30 1.64
C SER A 75 1.32 13.87 2.11
N ILE A 76 2.52 13.52 2.53
CA ILE A 76 2.79 12.25 3.20
C ILE A 76 3.35 12.51 4.59
N ARG A 77 3.12 11.56 5.52
CA ARG A 77 3.70 11.56 6.86
C ARG A 77 4.43 10.26 7.09
N ASP A 78 5.72 10.32 7.41
CA ASP A 78 6.51 9.14 7.73
C ASP A 78 6.29 8.67 9.19
N HIS A 79 6.85 7.50 9.53
CA HIS A 79 6.76 6.90 10.88
C HIS A 79 7.36 7.77 12.00
N ARG A 80 8.13 8.81 11.67
CA ARG A 80 8.69 9.78 12.62
C ARG A 80 7.83 11.04 12.76
N GLY A 81 6.72 11.12 12.02
CA GLY A 81 5.83 12.27 11.97
C GLY A 81 6.31 13.42 11.08
N VAL A 82 7.32 13.19 10.24
CA VAL A 82 7.77 14.19 9.26
C VAL A 82 6.77 14.23 8.11
N GLU A 83 6.16 15.40 7.92
CA GLU A 83 5.25 15.66 6.81
C GLU A 83 5.96 16.42 5.70
N GLU A 84 5.64 16.08 4.47
CA GLU A 84 6.09 16.80 3.28
C GLU A 84 5.08 16.69 2.12
N PRO A 85 5.07 17.65 1.19
CA PRO A 85 4.23 17.57 0.00
C PRO A 85 4.67 16.41 -0.91
N ALA A 86 3.68 15.89 -1.65
CA ALA A 86 3.87 14.87 -2.66
C ALA A 86 3.07 15.21 -3.91
N GLU A 87 3.61 14.86 -5.08
CA GLU A 87 3.00 15.10 -6.38
C GLU A 87 2.69 13.79 -7.07
N ILE A 88 1.52 13.68 -7.73
CA ILE A 88 1.21 12.53 -8.58
C ILE A 88 2.06 12.62 -9.84
N VAL A 89 2.92 11.63 -10.07
CA VAL A 89 3.75 11.54 -11.29
C VAL A 89 3.25 10.47 -12.25
N ALA A 90 2.48 9.49 -11.76
CA ALA A 90 1.77 8.54 -12.62
C ALA A 90 0.47 8.07 -11.95
N LEU A 91 -0.51 7.74 -12.78
CA LEU A 91 -1.82 7.25 -12.36
C LEU A 91 -2.24 6.08 -13.28
N ASP A 92 -2.69 5.00 -12.69
CA ASP A 92 -3.28 3.85 -13.38
C ASP A 92 -4.58 3.46 -12.67
N GLU A 93 -5.67 4.12 -13.06
CA GLU A 93 -6.99 3.87 -12.47
C GLU A 93 -7.52 2.47 -12.81
N ALA A 94 -7.03 1.84 -13.89
CA ALA A 94 -7.45 0.51 -14.27
C ALA A 94 -6.95 -0.58 -13.30
N ARG A 95 -5.82 -0.31 -12.63
CA ARG A 95 -5.21 -1.18 -11.61
C ARG A 95 -5.32 -0.61 -10.20
N ASP A 96 -5.93 0.57 -10.05
CA ASP A 96 -5.97 1.36 -8.81
C ASP A 96 -4.57 1.65 -8.24
N LEU A 97 -3.61 2.04 -9.09
CA LEU A 97 -2.25 2.39 -8.70
C LEU A 97 -1.97 3.87 -8.96
N ALA A 98 -1.34 4.54 -8.01
CA ALA A 98 -0.79 5.89 -8.18
C ALA A 98 0.66 5.94 -7.69
N LEU A 99 1.52 6.63 -8.43
CA LEU A 99 2.89 6.89 -8.06
C LEU A 99 3.03 8.36 -7.66
N LEU A 100 3.47 8.58 -6.44
CA LEU A 100 3.77 9.90 -5.90
C LEU A 100 5.28 10.14 -5.88
N LYS A 101 5.70 11.39 -6.09
CA LYS A 101 7.09 11.84 -5.89
C LYS A 101 7.17 12.82 -4.73
N THR A 102 8.18 12.66 -3.88
CA THR A 102 8.39 13.45 -2.66
C THR A 102 9.76 14.13 -2.67
N GLY A 103 9.98 15.09 -1.77
CA GLY A 103 11.25 15.80 -1.64
C GLY A 103 12.36 14.95 -1.02
N LEU A 104 12.01 14.09 -0.06
CA LEU A 104 12.99 13.32 0.74
C LEU A 104 13.04 11.86 0.30
N ALA A 105 14.26 11.36 0.08
CA ALA A 105 14.46 9.95 -0.19
C ALA A 105 14.40 9.13 1.10
N ARG A 106 13.63 8.03 1.09
CA ARG A 106 13.43 7.08 2.18
C ARG A 106 13.81 5.68 1.75
N ARG A 107 14.15 4.82 2.74
CA ARG A 107 14.31 3.40 2.46
C ARG A 107 13.02 2.85 1.87
N GLY A 108 13.13 2.10 0.78
CA GLY A 108 11.97 1.54 0.09
C GLY A 108 11.94 0.01 0.13
N LEU A 109 10.81 -0.53 -0.31
CA LEU A 109 10.60 -1.95 -0.53
C LEU A 109 10.58 -2.24 -2.03
N LEU A 110 11.10 -3.41 -2.39
CA LEU A 110 11.01 -3.94 -3.74
C LEU A 110 9.79 -4.88 -3.81
N PRO A 111 8.85 -4.66 -4.76
CA PRO A 111 7.75 -5.59 -4.94
C PRO A 111 8.24 -6.97 -5.38
N VAL A 112 7.73 -8.02 -4.74
CA VAL A 112 8.04 -9.41 -5.05
C VAL A 112 7.07 -9.90 -6.12
N ALA A 113 7.59 -10.23 -7.31
CA ALA A 113 6.78 -10.71 -8.42
C ALA A 113 6.36 -12.19 -8.28
N ALA A 114 7.02 -12.96 -7.41
CA ALA A 114 6.65 -14.34 -7.14
C ALA A 114 5.31 -14.42 -6.40
N THR A 115 4.45 -15.33 -6.84
CA THR A 115 3.18 -15.60 -6.14
C THR A 115 3.46 -16.27 -4.81
N PRO A 116 2.95 -15.73 -3.69
CA PRO A 116 3.13 -16.35 -2.38
C PRO A 116 2.29 -17.63 -2.25
N ASP A 117 2.73 -18.55 -1.41
CA ASP A 117 2.00 -19.77 -1.11
C ASP A 117 0.76 -19.49 -0.26
N ILE A 118 -0.36 -20.16 -0.55
CA ILE A 118 -1.56 -20.11 0.27
C ILE A 118 -1.24 -20.71 1.66
N GLY A 119 -1.66 -20.01 2.72
CA GLY A 119 -1.34 -20.36 4.10
C GLY A 119 -0.02 -19.78 4.60
N SER A 120 0.80 -19.13 3.74
CA SER A 120 1.98 -18.40 4.20
C SER A 120 1.58 -17.18 5.03
N HIS A 121 2.46 -16.77 5.95
CA HIS A 121 2.25 -15.61 6.80
C HIS A 121 2.19 -14.31 5.97
N ALA A 122 1.23 -13.45 6.27
CA ALA A 122 1.06 -12.17 5.61
C ALA A 122 0.66 -11.09 6.62
N CYS A 123 1.32 -9.94 6.59
CA CYS A 123 1.03 -8.84 7.49
C CYS A 123 0.72 -7.57 6.71
N VAL A 124 -0.26 -6.82 7.20
CA VAL A 124 -0.68 -5.51 6.71
C VAL A 124 -0.02 -4.42 7.53
N ILE A 125 0.59 -3.45 6.87
CA ILE A 125 1.11 -2.21 7.48
C ILE A 125 0.47 -1.03 6.78
N GLY A 126 -0.30 -0.23 7.53
CA GLY A 126 -1.00 0.93 7.00
C GLY A 126 -1.57 1.84 8.07
N ASN A 127 -2.17 2.94 7.65
CA ASN A 127 -2.70 4.02 8.51
C ASN A 127 -4.21 3.83 8.75
N SER A 128 -4.61 2.72 9.36
CA SER A 128 -6.03 2.42 9.61
C SER A 128 -6.71 3.51 10.43
N PHE A 129 -7.82 4.02 9.93
CA PHE A 129 -8.63 5.10 10.53
C PHE A 129 -7.88 6.41 10.76
N GLY A 130 -6.74 6.65 10.11
CA GLY A 130 -5.94 7.85 10.34
C GLY A 130 -5.27 7.92 11.72
N LEU A 131 -5.17 6.78 12.43
CA LEU A 131 -4.62 6.70 13.79
C LEU A 131 -3.09 6.56 13.82
N GLY A 132 -2.45 6.62 12.65
CA GLY A 132 -1.03 6.31 12.45
C GLY A 132 -0.82 4.88 11.99
N LEU A 133 0.45 4.52 11.71
CA LEU A 133 0.77 3.19 11.21
C LEU A 133 0.39 2.11 12.22
N SER A 134 -0.35 1.13 11.74
CA SER A 134 -0.76 -0.07 12.47
C SER A 134 -0.27 -1.32 11.75
N PHE A 135 -0.24 -2.43 12.48
CA PHE A 135 0.27 -3.72 12.03
C PHE A 135 -0.73 -4.82 12.39
N SER A 136 -1.16 -5.57 11.42
CA SER A 136 -2.02 -6.74 11.63
C SER A 136 -1.53 -7.90 10.78
N CYS A 137 -1.62 -9.12 11.30
CA CYS A 137 -1.14 -10.31 10.61
C CYS A 137 -2.21 -11.38 10.50
N GLY A 138 -2.09 -12.16 9.47
CA GLY A 138 -2.88 -13.30 9.11
C GLY A 138 -2.09 -14.18 8.14
N VAL A 139 -2.79 -14.74 7.17
CA VAL A 139 -2.22 -15.60 6.13
C VAL A 139 -2.65 -15.15 4.74
N VAL A 140 -1.94 -15.62 3.72
CA VAL A 140 -2.41 -15.61 2.34
C VAL A 140 -3.54 -16.61 2.22
N SER A 141 -4.78 -16.13 2.10
CA SER A 141 -5.98 -16.99 1.99
C SER A 141 -6.20 -17.51 0.57
N ALA A 142 -5.82 -16.72 -0.44
CA ALA A 142 -5.88 -17.10 -1.85
C ALA A 142 -4.99 -16.18 -2.70
N THR A 143 -4.67 -16.60 -3.92
CA THR A 143 -3.92 -15.83 -4.91
C THR A 143 -4.61 -15.85 -6.27
N GLY A 144 -4.23 -14.94 -7.17
CA GLY A 144 -4.76 -14.90 -8.54
C GLY A 144 -6.26 -14.57 -8.60
N ARG A 145 -6.81 -13.86 -7.64
CA ARG A 145 -8.21 -13.43 -7.63
C ARG A 145 -8.43 -12.37 -8.70
N ARG A 146 -9.35 -12.66 -9.63
CA ARG A 146 -9.73 -11.81 -10.77
C ARG A 146 -11.24 -11.82 -10.95
N GLY A 147 -11.79 -10.77 -11.58
CA GLY A 147 -13.23 -10.66 -11.81
C GLY A 147 -14.04 -10.42 -10.53
N ILE A 148 -13.40 -9.84 -9.51
CA ILE A 148 -14.06 -9.43 -8.26
C ILE A 148 -14.92 -8.18 -8.51
N GLY A 149 -14.47 -7.29 -9.42
CA GLY A 149 -15.18 -6.10 -9.85
C GLY A 149 -14.81 -4.85 -9.05
N PHE A 150 -13.63 -4.81 -8.43
CA PHE A 150 -13.07 -3.60 -7.83
C PHE A 150 -12.34 -2.76 -8.88
N ASN A 151 -11.46 -3.38 -9.65
CA ASN A 151 -10.62 -2.74 -10.64
C ASN A 151 -10.88 -3.32 -12.04
N ALA A 152 -10.60 -2.57 -13.09
CA ALA A 152 -10.72 -3.07 -14.46
C ALA A 152 -9.68 -4.15 -14.79
N ILE A 153 -8.51 -4.06 -14.17
CA ILE A 153 -7.42 -5.04 -14.27
C ILE A 153 -7.10 -5.52 -12.86
N GLU A 154 -7.32 -6.80 -12.63
CA GLU A 154 -7.20 -7.41 -11.30
C GLU A 154 -6.22 -8.59 -11.31
N ASP A 155 -5.42 -8.65 -10.29
CA ASP A 155 -4.66 -9.80 -9.84
C ASP A 155 -4.43 -9.63 -8.33
N PHE A 156 -5.39 -10.13 -7.53
CA PHE A 156 -5.36 -9.90 -6.09
C PHE A 156 -4.83 -11.11 -5.31
N ILE A 157 -4.15 -10.80 -4.23
CA ILE A 157 -3.91 -11.68 -3.09
C ILE A 157 -5.03 -11.42 -2.09
N GLN A 158 -5.68 -12.50 -1.63
CA GLN A 158 -6.65 -12.45 -0.53
C GLN A 158 -5.95 -12.78 0.78
N THR A 159 -6.25 -12.03 1.84
CA THR A 159 -5.74 -12.27 3.21
C THR A 159 -6.84 -12.10 4.24
N ASP A 160 -6.69 -12.76 5.39
CA ASP A 160 -7.52 -12.58 6.57
C ASP A 160 -6.87 -11.62 7.60
N ALA A 161 -5.69 -11.09 7.30
CA ALA A 161 -5.09 -10.00 8.07
C ALA A 161 -6.03 -8.78 8.06
N ALA A 162 -6.31 -8.20 9.22
CA ALA A 162 -7.29 -7.12 9.36
C ALA A 162 -6.92 -5.89 8.52
N VAL A 163 -7.88 -5.44 7.71
CA VAL A 163 -7.79 -4.22 6.87
C VAL A 163 -8.96 -3.31 7.21
N ASN A 164 -8.69 -2.03 7.40
CA ASN A 164 -9.72 -1.04 7.72
C ASN A 164 -9.54 0.22 6.85
N PRO A 165 -10.57 1.09 6.74
CA PRO A 165 -10.47 2.36 6.03
C PRO A 165 -9.21 3.14 6.44
N GLY A 166 -8.46 3.63 5.44
CA GLY A 166 -7.15 4.26 5.63
C GLY A 166 -5.95 3.33 5.39
N ALA A 167 -6.14 2.01 5.40
CA ALA A 167 -5.09 1.06 5.04
C ALA A 167 -4.84 0.96 3.53
N SER A 168 -5.77 1.43 2.68
CA SER A 168 -5.63 1.46 1.22
C SER A 168 -4.33 2.15 0.79
N GLY A 169 -3.57 1.52 -0.10
CA GLY A 169 -2.22 1.92 -0.47
C GLY A 169 -1.11 1.43 0.46
N GLY A 170 -1.45 0.81 1.60
CA GLY A 170 -0.50 0.20 2.54
C GLY A 170 0.10 -1.11 2.03
N ALA A 171 1.10 -1.63 2.73
CA ALA A 171 1.79 -2.84 2.34
C ALA A 171 1.10 -4.10 2.85
N LEU A 172 1.04 -5.13 2.00
CA LEU A 172 0.96 -6.52 2.41
C LEU A 172 2.37 -7.10 2.29
N VAL A 173 2.93 -7.57 3.40
CA VAL A 173 4.30 -8.10 3.46
C VAL A 173 4.31 -9.53 3.99
N ASP A 174 5.33 -10.30 3.60
CA ASP A 174 5.57 -11.64 4.15
C ASP A 174 6.27 -11.59 5.52
N SER A 175 6.65 -12.75 6.07
CA SER A 175 7.34 -12.87 7.36
C SER A 175 8.70 -12.15 7.41
N GLU A 176 9.35 -11.97 6.27
CA GLU A 176 10.66 -11.31 6.15
C GLU A 176 10.52 -9.80 5.90
N GLY A 177 9.29 -9.30 5.73
CA GLY A 177 9.00 -7.90 5.43
C GLY A 177 9.12 -7.56 3.94
N ALA A 178 9.16 -8.54 3.06
CA ALA A 178 9.15 -8.31 1.62
C ALA A 178 7.75 -7.95 1.13
N LEU A 179 7.66 -6.98 0.23
CA LEU A 179 6.39 -6.47 -0.30
C LEU A 179 5.76 -7.46 -1.28
N ILE A 180 4.77 -8.24 -0.84
CA ILE A 180 4.04 -9.21 -1.67
C ILE A 180 2.80 -8.61 -2.32
N GLY A 181 2.29 -7.47 -1.82
CA GLY A 181 1.15 -6.77 -2.40
C GLY A 181 0.91 -5.40 -1.77
N MET A 182 -0.01 -4.64 -2.36
CA MET A 182 -0.48 -3.35 -1.84
C MET A 182 -1.98 -3.46 -1.52
N ILE A 183 -2.37 -3.03 -0.32
CA ILE A 183 -3.76 -3.08 0.13
C ILE A 183 -4.64 -2.19 -0.76
N ASP A 184 -5.71 -2.77 -1.28
CA ASP A 184 -6.68 -2.09 -2.14
C ASP A 184 -8.04 -1.97 -1.45
N ALA A 185 -8.71 -3.10 -1.18
CA ALA A 185 -10.10 -3.12 -0.79
C ALA A 185 -10.42 -4.18 0.28
N ILE A 186 -11.54 -3.94 0.97
CA ILE A 186 -12.26 -4.91 1.81
C ILE A 186 -13.50 -5.40 1.06
N PHE A 187 -13.91 -6.66 1.25
CA PHE A 187 -15.04 -7.25 0.51
C PHE A 187 -16.42 -6.76 0.95
N THR A 188 -16.56 -5.91 1.92
CA THR A 188 -17.87 -5.46 2.40
C THR A 188 -18.30 -4.15 1.75
N LYS A 189 -19.14 -4.24 0.71
CA LYS A 189 -19.71 -3.09 -0.01
C LYS A 189 -20.68 -2.23 0.83
N GLU A 190 -21.18 -2.70 1.96
CA GLU A 190 -22.29 -2.06 2.69
C GLU A 190 -21.98 -1.69 4.15
N ALA A 191 -20.88 -2.10 4.75
CA ALA A 191 -20.72 -1.96 6.19
C ALA A 191 -19.32 -1.52 6.71
N ASP A 192 -18.31 -1.27 5.88
CA ASP A 192 -16.94 -0.93 6.32
C ASP A 192 -16.41 -1.82 7.47
N ILE A 193 -16.85 -3.10 7.49
CA ILE A 193 -16.50 -4.07 8.52
C ILE A 193 -15.57 -5.11 7.90
N ASP A 194 -14.39 -5.30 8.49
CA ASP A 194 -13.49 -6.41 8.15
C ASP A 194 -14.15 -7.75 8.48
N ALA A 195 -14.46 -8.52 7.45
CA ALA A 195 -15.02 -9.87 7.56
C ALA A 195 -13.96 -10.98 7.41
N GLY A 196 -12.67 -10.65 7.46
CA GLY A 196 -11.56 -11.59 7.21
C GLY A 196 -11.41 -11.93 5.71
N VAL A 197 -11.94 -11.09 4.82
CA VAL A 197 -11.79 -11.23 3.36
C VAL A 197 -11.33 -9.90 2.81
N ASN A 198 -10.01 -9.74 2.73
CA ASN A 198 -9.35 -8.52 2.31
C ASN A 198 -8.49 -8.78 1.08
N PHE A 199 -8.30 -7.75 0.25
CA PHE A 199 -7.62 -7.86 -1.03
C PHE A 199 -6.43 -6.90 -1.11
N ALA A 200 -5.33 -7.42 -1.64
CA ALA A 200 -4.15 -6.65 -2.02
C ALA A 200 -3.85 -6.88 -3.50
N ILE A 201 -3.53 -5.82 -4.22
CA ILE A 201 -2.97 -5.89 -5.57
C ILE A 201 -1.66 -6.67 -5.49
N SER A 202 -1.47 -7.70 -6.31
CA SER A 202 -0.30 -8.59 -6.22
C SER A 202 1.01 -7.84 -6.50
N GLY A 203 2.08 -8.28 -5.85
CA GLY A 203 3.42 -7.78 -6.14
C GLY A 203 3.83 -7.98 -7.60
N ALA A 204 3.32 -9.03 -8.25
CA ALA A 204 3.53 -9.28 -9.69
C ALA A 204 2.93 -8.16 -10.55
N LEU A 205 1.68 -7.79 -10.30
CA LEU A 205 0.99 -6.72 -11.06
C LEU A 205 1.63 -5.36 -10.80
N ILE A 206 2.06 -5.11 -9.55
CA ILE A 206 2.81 -3.90 -9.19
C ILE A 206 4.15 -3.86 -9.93
N ALA A 207 4.94 -4.94 -9.89
CA ALA A 207 6.25 -5.00 -10.54
C ALA A 207 6.16 -4.77 -12.05
N GLU A 208 5.15 -5.38 -12.71
CA GLU A 208 4.87 -5.16 -14.13
C GLU A 208 4.62 -3.66 -14.41
N ARG A 209 3.77 -3.02 -13.61
CA ARG A 209 3.44 -1.61 -13.82
C ARG A 209 4.61 -0.66 -13.55
N LEU A 210 5.41 -0.94 -12.52
CA LEU A 210 6.62 -0.16 -12.23
C LEU A 210 7.66 -0.27 -13.34
N GLN A 211 7.87 -1.46 -13.93
CA GLN A 211 8.74 -1.64 -15.08
C GLN A 211 8.27 -0.81 -16.28
N HIS A 212 6.95 -0.72 -16.49
CA HIS A 212 6.38 0.09 -17.55
C HIS A 212 6.63 1.59 -17.31
N TRP A 213 6.36 2.10 -16.10
CA TRP A 213 6.65 3.48 -15.73
C TRP A 213 8.14 3.83 -15.80
N GLN A 214 9.02 2.86 -15.52
CA GLN A 214 10.45 3.01 -15.70
C GLN A 214 10.83 3.13 -17.20
N SER A 215 10.23 2.30 -18.06
CA SER A 215 10.46 2.37 -19.51
C SER A 215 9.94 3.67 -20.15
N GLU A 216 8.93 4.30 -19.55
CA GLU A 216 8.38 5.61 -19.92
C GLU A 216 9.21 6.78 -19.37
N GLY A 217 10.25 6.53 -18.57
CA GLY A 217 11.10 7.55 -17.94
C GLY A 217 10.43 8.32 -16.78
N ILE A 218 9.34 7.77 -16.22
CA ILE A 218 8.64 8.35 -15.06
C ILE A 218 9.38 8.02 -13.76
N LEU A 219 9.85 6.77 -13.64
CA LEU A 219 10.76 6.34 -12.57
C LEU A 219 12.19 6.56 -13.03
N ASP A 220 12.89 7.50 -12.41
CA ASP A 220 14.32 7.68 -12.63
C ASP A 220 15.07 6.44 -12.14
N ASN A 221 16.04 5.97 -12.92
CA ASN A 221 17.05 5.03 -12.44
C ASN A 221 17.88 5.80 -11.41
N GLN A 222 17.60 5.59 -10.11
CA GLN A 222 18.42 6.16 -9.03
C GLN A 222 19.60 5.25 -8.73
#